data_aa9223199229e3e2cdd2a1ab6b7f7a5a
#
_entry.id   aa9223199229e3e2cdd2a1ab6b7f7a5a
#
_cell.length_a   1.000
_cell.length_b   1.000
_cell.length_c   1.000
_cell.angle_alpha   90.00
_cell.angle_beta   90.00
_cell.angle_gamma   90.00
#
_symmetry.space_group_name_H-M   'P 1'
#
loop_
_entity.id
_entity.type
_entity.pdbx_description
1 polymer ?
#
loop_
_entity_poly.entity_id
_entity_poly.type
_entity_poly.pdbx_seq_one_letter_code
_entity_poly.pdbx_strand_id
1 'polypeptide(L)'
;MTLDNVSLMGRTDSAYGQNGFSQFGERQGSSSIDTWDATIGVMAHELGHAFFILPDLYDTSAIGSGIGNFGLMGSGSWGYKSSSEKSGATPVHLSAWSKEKIGACVPQMVDNGTNSITLPAVYQSSIHASSCKIY
;
A
#
# COMPACT_ATOMS: atom_id res chain seq x y z
N MET A 1 -18.10 17.23 -16.47
CA MET A 1 -16.78 17.64 -15.96
C MET A 1 -15.90 16.43 -16.12
N THR A 2 -15.25 16.32 -17.25
CA THR A 2 -14.33 15.21 -17.54
C THR A 2 -13.09 15.42 -16.69
N LEU A 3 -12.89 14.56 -15.69
CA LEU A 3 -11.66 14.51 -14.92
C LEU A 3 -10.58 13.78 -15.71
N ASP A 4 -10.36 14.13 -16.95
CA ASP A 4 -9.29 13.60 -17.81
C ASP A 4 -7.92 14.10 -17.34
N ASN A 5 -7.75 14.28 -16.03
CA ASN A 5 -6.52 14.81 -15.51
C ASN A 5 -5.56 13.67 -15.19
N VAL A 6 -4.78 13.33 -16.19
CA VAL A 6 -3.70 12.34 -16.13
C VAL A 6 -2.70 12.62 -15.00
N SER A 7 -2.68 13.84 -14.50
CA SER A 7 -1.78 14.27 -13.44
C SER A 7 -2.37 14.23 -12.02
N LEU A 8 -3.61 13.77 -11.85
CA LEU A 8 -4.18 13.59 -10.51
C LEU A 8 -3.54 12.38 -9.86
N MET A 9 -2.57 12.64 -9.03
CA MET A 9 -2.08 11.66 -8.08
C MET A 9 -3.18 11.37 -7.05
N GLY A 10 -3.26 10.13 -6.59
CA GLY A 10 -4.09 9.78 -5.46
C GLY A 10 -3.70 10.62 -4.25
N ARG A 11 -4.69 11.03 -3.48
CA ARG A 11 -4.47 11.71 -2.21
C ARG A 11 -5.65 11.51 -1.29
N THR A 12 -5.35 11.44 -0.01
CA THR A 12 -6.35 11.50 1.05
C THR A 12 -6.08 12.74 1.89
N ASP A 13 -7.10 13.56 2.05
CA ASP A 13 -7.00 14.75 2.87
C ASP A 13 -7.59 14.47 4.25
N SER A 14 -6.73 14.38 5.25
CA SER A 14 -7.10 14.21 6.65
C SER A 14 -7.29 15.51 7.41
N ALA A 15 -7.00 16.67 6.79
CA ALA A 15 -7.08 17.97 7.44
C ALA A 15 -8.51 18.36 7.87
N TYR A 16 -9.51 17.71 7.31
CA TYR A 16 -10.92 17.95 7.61
C TYR A 16 -11.52 16.93 8.60
N GLY A 17 -10.71 16.23 9.35
CA GLY A 17 -11.17 15.27 10.36
C GLY A 17 -11.89 14.06 9.77
N GLN A 18 -12.95 13.59 10.44
CA GLN A 18 -13.73 12.41 10.00
C GLN A 18 -14.46 12.59 8.66
N ASN A 19 -14.45 13.79 8.10
CA ASN A 19 -15.06 14.12 6.83
C ASN A 19 -14.05 14.27 5.69
N GLY A 20 -12.86 13.73 5.85
CA GLY A 20 -11.84 13.70 4.81
C GLY A 20 -12.32 12.98 3.55
N PHE A 21 -11.68 13.23 2.44
CA PHE A 21 -11.96 12.54 1.18
C PHE A 21 -10.70 11.89 0.62
N SER A 22 -10.88 10.78 -0.06
CA SER A 22 -9.85 10.18 -0.91
C SER A 22 -10.13 10.54 -2.35
N GLN A 23 -9.07 10.89 -3.08
CA GLN A 23 -9.15 11.25 -4.48
C GLN A 23 -8.08 10.47 -5.25
N PHE A 24 -8.47 9.93 -6.38
CA PHE A 24 -7.55 9.30 -7.33
C PHE A 24 -8.06 9.53 -8.74
N GLY A 25 -7.14 9.48 -9.73
CA GLY A 25 -7.50 9.67 -11.13
C GLY A 25 -8.23 8.46 -11.68
N GLU A 26 -9.15 8.68 -12.60
CA GLU A 26 -9.79 7.62 -13.40
C GLU A 26 -8.79 6.99 -14.37
N ARG A 27 -7.82 7.76 -14.81
CA ARG A 27 -6.75 7.32 -15.71
C ARG A 27 -5.38 7.59 -15.10
N GLN A 28 -4.43 6.77 -15.50
CA GLN A 28 -3.02 6.87 -15.14
C GLN A 28 -2.17 6.87 -16.41
N GLY A 29 -0.94 7.39 -16.31
CA GLY A 29 0.00 7.41 -17.43
C GLY A 29 1.09 8.45 -17.26
N SER A 30 2.06 8.38 -18.17
CA SER A 30 3.20 9.30 -18.19
C SER A 30 2.97 10.56 -19.03
N SER A 31 1.93 10.53 -19.88
CA SER A 31 1.57 11.66 -20.77
C SER A 31 0.10 11.58 -21.16
N SER A 32 -0.41 12.62 -21.82
CA SER A 32 -1.79 12.66 -22.29
C SER A 32 -2.13 11.64 -23.39
N ILE A 33 -1.12 11.07 -24.03
CA ILE A 33 -1.27 10.08 -25.11
C ILE A 33 -0.90 8.65 -24.68
N ASP A 34 -0.15 8.50 -23.61
CA ASP A 34 0.20 7.19 -23.03
C ASP A 34 -0.52 7.02 -21.69
N THR A 35 -1.81 6.72 -21.77
CA THR A 35 -2.67 6.55 -20.61
C THR A 35 -3.37 5.21 -20.63
N TRP A 36 -3.71 4.74 -19.44
CA TRP A 36 -4.53 3.55 -19.21
C TRP A 36 -5.50 3.79 -18.05
N ASP A 37 -6.50 2.95 -17.93
CA ASP A 37 -7.45 3.04 -16.83
C ASP A 37 -6.73 2.85 -15.50
N ALA A 38 -7.15 3.60 -14.48
CA ALA A 38 -6.52 3.56 -13.18
C ALA A 38 -6.51 2.13 -12.61
N THR A 39 -5.36 1.76 -12.07
CA THR A 39 -5.17 0.47 -11.41
C THR A 39 -5.52 0.56 -9.94
N ILE A 40 -5.74 -0.59 -9.31
CA ILE A 40 -6.22 -0.68 -7.94
C ILE A 40 -5.21 -0.15 -6.89
N GLY A 41 -3.92 -0.09 -7.23
CA GLY A 41 -2.87 0.13 -6.24
C GLY A 41 -2.94 1.47 -5.53
N VAL A 42 -3.05 2.57 -6.28
CA VAL A 42 -3.20 3.92 -5.68
C VAL A 42 -4.51 4.02 -4.91
N MET A 43 -5.60 3.47 -5.47
CA MET A 43 -6.90 3.45 -4.80
C MET A 43 -6.81 2.74 -3.44
N ALA A 44 -6.19 1.57 -3.39
CA ALA A 44 -6.00 0.81 -2.16
C ALA A 44 -5.11 1.56 -1.15
N HIS A 45 -4.08 2.28 -1.61
CA HIS A 45 -3.22 3.11 -0.78
C HIS A 45 -4.03 4.25 -0.13
N GLU A 46 -4.79 5.01 -0.91
CA GLU A 46 -5.60 6.11 -0.39
C GLU A 46 -6.70 5.64 0.57
N LEU A 47 -7.29 4.48 0.31
CA LEU A 47 -8.23 3.86 1.24
C LEU A 47 -7.55 3.41 2.55
N GLY A 48 -6.27 3.07 2.50
CA GLY A 48 -5.44 2.84 3.69
C GLY A 48 -5.38 4.07 4.60
N HIS A 49 -5.22 5.26 4.03
CA HIS A 49 -5.31 6.52 4.78
C HIS A 49 -6.73 6.77 5.29
N ALA A 50 -7.73 6.67 4.41
CA ALA A 50 -9.10 7.06 4.72
C ALA A 50 -9.76 6.19 5.80
N PHE A 51 -9.62 4.87 5.71
CA PHE A 51 -10.29 3.94 6.60
C PHE A 51 -9.48 3.58 7.84
N PHE A 52 -8.17 3.53 7.71
CA PHE A 52 -7.30 3.00 8.76
C PHE A 52 -6.36 4.04 9.35
N ILE A 53 -6.38 5.27 8.86
CA ILE A 53 -5.52 6.36 9.34
C ILE A 53 -4.04 5.93 9.30
N LEU A 54 -3.67 5.13 8.30
CA LEU A 54 -2.29 4.73 8.10
C LEU A 54 -1.51 5.89 7.49
N PRO A 55 -0.30 6.18 7.95
CA PRO A 55 0.55 7.18 7.33
C PRO A 55 1.21 6.66 6.06
N ASP A 56 1.73 7.58 5.25
CA ASP A 56 2.70 7.24 4.24
C ASP A 56 3.95 6.61 4.87
N LEU A 57 4.45 5.57 4.25
CA LEU A 57 5.66 4.88 4.65
C LEU A 57 6.78 4.98 3.61
N TYR A 58 6.60 5.81 2.59
CA TYR A 58 7.68 6.28 1.75
C TYR A 58 8.33 7.53 2.37
N ASP A 59 9.57 7.80 1.99
CA ASP A 59 10.27 8.99 2.50
C ASP A 59 9.79 10.25 1.78
N THR A 60 9.03 11.08 2.47
CA THR A 60 8.52 12.36 1.97
C THR A 60 9.61 13.42 1.81
N SER A 61 10.79 13.21 2.43
CA SER A 61 11.95 14.10 2.28
C SER A 61 12.81 13.81 1.05
N ALA A 62 12.51 12.73 0.35
CA ALA A 62 13.24 12.25 -0.83
C ALA A 62 14.74 11.95 -0.59
N ILE A 63 15.13 11.71 0.66
CA ILE A 63 16.49 11.31 1.02
C ILE A 63 16.66 9.79 0.90
N GLY A 64 15.61 9.04 1.18
CA GLY A 64 15.58 7.58 1.16
C GLY A 64 14.37 7.03 0.43
N SER A 65 14.11 5.74 0.62
CA SER A 65 12.98 5.03 -0.02
C SER A 65 11.86 4.67 0.97
N GLY A 66 12.02 4.99 2.27
CA GLY A 66 11.13 4.48 3.31
C GLY A 66 11.09 2.95 3.27
N ILE A 67 9.89 2.35 3.32
CA ILE A 67 9.76 0.89 3.17
C ILE A 67 9.84 0.41 1.70
N GLY A 68 10.02 1.34 0.76
CA GLY A 68 10.12 1.03 -0.66
C GLY A 68 8.91 0.22 -1.17
N ASN A 69 9.20 -0.82 -1.96
CA ASN A 69 8.18 -1.67 -2.57
C ASN A 69 7.62 -2.76 -1.64
N PHE A 70 8.00 -2.77 -0.36
CA PHE A 70 7.64 -3.86 0.56
C PHE A 70 6.32 -3.61 1.32
N GLY A 71 5.61 -2.54 1.03
CA GLY A 71 4.33 -2.26 1.65
C GLY A 71 3.42 -1.36 0.82
N LEU A 72 2.11 -1.58 0.93
CA LEU A 72 1.08 -0.81 0.22
C LEU A 72 1.15 0.69 0.53
N MET A 73 1.48 1.05 1.77
CA MET A 73 1.60 2.46 2.19
C MET A 73 2.97 3.07 1.82
N GLY A 74 3.80 2.32 1.10
CA GLY A 74 5.02 2.79 0.42
C GLY A 74 4.85 2.70 -1.09
N SER A 75 5.96 2.52 -1.80
CA SER A 75 5.96 2.38 -3.27
C SER A 75 5.36 1.05 -3.75
N GLY A 76 5.01 0.14 -2.84
CA GLY A 76 4.36 -1.13 -3.18
C GLY A 76 2.95 -0.98 -3.74
N SER A 77 2.32 0.18 -3.64
CA SER A 77 1.08 0.52 -4.32
C SER A 77 1.22 0.49 -5.86
N TRP A 78 2.42 0.71 -6.37
CA TRP A 78 2.75 0.65 -7.79
C TRP A 78 3.16 -0.75 -8.28
N GLY A 79 2.95 -1.79 -7.46
CA GLY A 79 3.36 -3.16 -7.76
C GLY A 79 2.73 -3.73 -9.02
N TYR A 80 3.46 -4.62 -9.69
CA TYR A 80 3.01 -5.39 -10.86
C TYR A 80 3.79 -6.72 -10.91
N LYS A 81 3.20 -7.76 -11.50
CA LYS A 81 3.80 -9.10 -11.60
C LYS A 81 4.73 -9.26 -12.79
N SER A 82 4.46 -8.54 -13.87
CA SER A 82 5.21 -8.66 -15.12
C SER A 82 5.19 -7.35 -15.90
N SER A 83 6.09 -7.20 -16.84
CA SER A 83 6.15 -6.02 -17.72
C SER A 83 4.92 -5.82 -18.61
N SER A 84 4.03 -6.82 -18.71
CA SER A 84 2.76 -6.70 -19.42
C SER A 84 1.66 -6.06 -18.58
N GLU A 85 1.82 -6.01 -17.26
CA GLU A 85 0.89 -5.34 -16.37
C GLU A 85 1.21 -3.83 -16.27
N LYS A 86 0.17 -3.05 -16.08
CA LYS A 86 0.34 -1.63 -15.77
C LYS A 86 0.72 -1.45 -14.30
N SER A 87 1.47 -0.40 -14.02
CA SER A 87 1.87 -0.05 -12.66
C SER A 87 0.65 0.05 -11.74
N GLY A 88 0.71 -0.56 -10.56
CA GLY A 88 -0.38 -0.63 -9.60
C GLY A 88 -1.45 -1.69 -9.89
N ALA A 89 -1.30 -2.50 -10.93
CA ALA A 89 -2.26 -3.57 -11.24
C ALA A 89 -2.22 -4.71 -10.22
N THR A 90 -1.06 -4.95 -9.62
CA THR A 90 -0.86 -5.95 -8.57
C THR A 90 -0.09 -5.33 -7.41
N PRO A 91 -0.74 -4.48 -6.59
CA PRO A 91 -0.10 -3.89 -5.43
C PRO A 91 0.29 -4.95 -4.41
N VAL A 92 1.28 -4.65 -3.60
CA VAL A 92 1.67 -5.52 -2.50
C VAL A 92 0.75 -5.33 -1.29
N HIS A 93 0.81 -6.27 -0.35
CA HIS A 93 0.04 -6.19 0.89
C HIS A 93 0.52 -5.04 1.80
N LEU A 94 -0.31 -4.70 2.77
CA LEU A 94 0.11 -3.89 3.91
C LEU A 94 1.33 -4.51 4.59
N SER A 95 2.25 -3.67 5.04
CA SER A 95 3.40 -4.10 5.85
C SER A 95 2.95 -4.76 7.16
N ALA A 96 3.84 -5.51 7.80
CA ALA A 96 3.55 -6.11 9.11
C ALA A 96 3.17 -5.04 10.14
N TRP A 97 3.92 -3.94 10.19
CA TRP A 97 3.60 -2.79 11.04
C TRP A 97 2.21 -2.21 10.77
N SER A 98 1.86 -2.02 9.50
CA SER A 98 0.52 -1.50 9.14
C SER A 98 -0.59 -2.45 9.58
N LYS A 99 -0.38 -3.76 9.42
CA LYS A 99 -1.36 -4.79 9.86
C LYS A 99 -1.54 -4.80 11.37
N GLU A 100 -0.45 -4.68 12.13
CA GLU A 100 -0.51 -4.54 13.58
C GLU A 100 -1.28 -3.28 13.97
N LYS A 101 -0.94 -2.15 13.36
CA LYS A 101 -1.55 -0.85 13.65
C LYS A 101 -3.08 -0.85 13.50
N ILE A 102 -3.60 -1.59 12.54
CA ILE A 102 -5.04 -1.73 12.29
C ILE A 102 -5.68 -2.92 13.01
N GLY A 103 -4.93 -3.64 13.84
CA GLY A 103 -5.42 -4.82 14.56
C GLY A 103 -5.64 -6.05 13.68
N ALA A 104 -5.14 -6.06 12.45
CA ALA A 104 -5.26 -7.20 11.54
C ALA A 104 -4.27 -8.34 11.87
N CYS A 105 -3.31 -8.10 12.73
CA CYS A 105 -2.40 -9.12 13.24
C CYS A 105 -1.92 -8.78 14.65
N VAL A 106 -1.54 -9.82 15.38
CA VAL A 106 -0.92 -9.70 16.72
C VAL A 106 0.54 -10.10 16.58
N PRO A 107 1.50 -9.23 16.96
CA PRO A 107 2.92 -9.56 16.96
C PRO A 107 3.19 -10.75 17.88
N GLN A 108 4.03 -11.66 17.43
CA GLN A 108 4.53 -12.76 18.26
C GLN A 108 5.91 -12.38 18.78
N MET A 109 6.04 -12.28 20.09
CA MET A 109 7.34 -12.14 20.73
C MET A 109 8.19 -13.40 20.51
N VAL A 110 9.44 -13.19 20.19
CA VAL A 110 10.42 -14.26 20.01
C VAL A 110 11.56 -14.00 21.00
N ASP A 111 11.81 -14.98 21.85
CA ASP A 111 12.90 -14.90 22.82
C ASP A 111 14.28 -14.94 22.14
N ASN A 112 15.25 -14.28 22.76
CA ASN A 112 16.64 -14.36 22.32
C ASN A 112 17.13 -15.80 22.40
N GLY A 113 17.36 -16.42 21.25
CA GLY A 113 17.83 -17.80 21.15
C GLY A 113 17.82 -18.31 19.70
N THR A 114 18.26 -19.53 19.50
CA THR A 114 18.28 -20.20 18.20
C THR A 114 16.88 -20.76 17.86
N ASN A 115 15.95 -19.89 17.56
CA ASN A 115 14.61 -20.31 17.14
C ASN A 115 14.52 -20.27 15.61
N SER A 116 14.13 -21.40 15.02
CA SER A 116 13.75 -21.43 13.61
C SER A 116 12.29 -21.05 13.49
N ILE A 117 12.01 -19.98 12.75
CA ILE A 117 10.65 -19.50 12.55
C ILE A 117 10.32 -19.57 11.06
N THR A 118 9.23 -20.25 10.75
CA THR A 118 8.71 -20.29 9.39
C THR A 118 7.77 -19.12 9.16
N LEU A 119 8.10 -18.28 8.19
CA LEU A 119 7.25 -17.21 7.69
C LEU A 119 6.54 -17.68 6.43
N PRO A 120 5.24 -17.94 6.49
CA PRO A 120 4.49 -18.30 5.31
C PRO A 120 4.30 -17.09 4.40
N ALA A 121 4.23 -17.33 3.10
CA ALA A 121 3.97 -16.27 2.13
C ALA A 121 2.55 -15.71 2.32
N VAL A 122 2.43 -14.39 2.29
CA VAL A 122 1.17 -13.66 2.57
C VAL A 122 0.00 -14.09 1.67
N TYR A 123 0.27 -14.52 0.45
CA TYR A 123 -0.75 -14.96 -0.50
C TYR A 123 -1.27 -16.37 -0.26
N GLN A 124 -0.70 -17.11 0.68
CA GLN A 124 -1.18 -18.46 1.01
C GLN A 124 -2.45 -18.33 1.86
N SER A 125 -3.59 -18.58 1.24
CA SER A 125 -4.93 -18.35 1.80
C SER A 125 -5.28 -19.13 3.06
N SER A 126 -4.53 -20.19 3.35
CA SER A 126 -4.70 -20.99 4.59
C SER A 126 -4.10 -20.32 5.84
N ILE A 127 -3.41 -19.19 5.65
CA ILE A 127 -2.66 -18.53 6.71
C ILE A 127 -3.32 -17.19 6.99
N HIS A 128 -4.38 -17.26 7.74
CA HIS A 128 -5.14 -16.10 8.18
C HIS A 128 -4.36 -15.20 9.16
N ALA A 129 -4.98 -14.11 9.55
CA ALA A 129 -4.52 -13.00 10.36
C ALA A 129 -3.59 -13.33 11.56
N SER A 130 -3.54 -14.58 12.01
CA SER A 130 -2.67 -15.05 13.09
C SER A 130 -1.19 -15.18 12.69
N SER A 131 -0.84 -15.04 11.42
CA SER A 131 0.53 -15.28 10.92
C SER A 131 1.33 -14.02 10.65
N CYS A 132 0.91 -12.88 11.13
CA CYS A 132 1.70 -11.68 11.10
C CYS A 132 2.77 -11.77 12.19
N LYS A 133 3.97 -12.22 11.82
CA LYS A 133 5.11 -12.27 12.73
C LYS A 133 5.95 -11.04 12.48
N ILE A 134 6.09 -10.21 13.49
CA ILE A 134 6.99 -9.05 13.52
C ILE A 134 8.14 -9.44 14.46
N TYR A 135 9.36 -9.23 14.03
CA TYR A 135 10.57 -9.52 14.80
C TYR A 135 11.24 -8.22 15.17
#